data_a29128ca95ed3a9b734c5b78224c4e12
#
_entry.id   a29128ca95ed3a9b734c5b78224c4e12
#
_cell.length_a   1.000
_cell.length_b   1.000
_cell.length_c   1.000
_cell.angle_alpha   90.00
_cell.angle_beta   90.00
_cell.angle_gamma   90.00
#
_symmetry.space_group_name_H-M   'P 1'
#
loop_
_entity.id
_entity.type
_entity.pdbx_description
1 polymer ?
#
loop_
_entity_poly.entity_id
_entity_poly.type
_entity_poly.pdbx_seq_one_letter_code
_entity_poly.pdbx_strand_id
1 'polypeptide(L)'
;MSFRLQIIGGGNMGEALLRGLLKNKWASEDELHVVEPVSERRDYLAATIFGISISEEPLPDLDSLVAVKPDKVTEVLEVLSKLNPARVLSIAAGVKVSSIEKVLGENVKVLRAMPNTPALIGKG
;
A
#
# COMPACT_ATOMS: atom_id res chain seq x y z
N MET A 1 4.86 11.30 14.78
CA MET A 1 4.54 9.87 14.84
C MET A 1 4.86 9.20 13.53
N SER A 2 5.41 8.03 13.58
CA SER A 2 5.76 7.32 12.36
C SER A 2 4.71 6.25 12.05
N PHE A 3 4.39 6.13 10.76
CA PHE A 3 3.52 5.07 10.28
C PHE A 3 4.33 3.79 10.10
N ARG A 4 3.70 2.65 10.32
CA ARG A 4 4.31 1.34 10.07
C ARG A 4 4.26 0.97 8.59
N LEU A 5 3.22 1.43 7.89
CA LEU A 5 2.99 1.04 6.52
C LEU A 5 2.11 2.07 5.83
N GLN A 6 2.38 2.35 4.56
CA GLN A 6 1.41 3.06 3.74
C GLN A 6 0.86 2.10 2.69
N ILE A 7 -0.44 2.21 2.44
CA ILE A 7 -1.11 1.40 1.43
C ILE A 7 -1.38 2.30 0.24
N ILE A 8 -0.77 1.99 -0.89
CA ILE A 8 -0.94 2.77 -2.11
C ILE A 8 -2.09 2.18 -2.90
N GLY A 9 -3.21 2.90 -2.93
CA GLY A 9 -4.43 2.45 -3.58
C GLY A 9 -5.53 2.17 -2.56
N GLY A 10 -6.53 3.05 -2.51
CA GLY A 10 -7.66 2.92 -1.60
C GLY A 10 -8.89 2.30 -2.22
N GLY A 11 -8.74 1.52 -3.29
CA GLY A 11 -9.84 0.78 -3.91
C GLY A 11 -10.22 -0.46 -3.10
N ASN A 12 -11.01 -1.35 -3.71
CA ASN A 12 -11.55 -2.50 -2.98
C ASN A 12 -10.48 -3.38 -2.35
N MET A 13 -9.41 -3.67 -3.08
CA MET A 13 -8.34 -4.53 -2.56
C MET A 13 -7.55 -3.82 -1.46
N GLY A 14 -7.21 -2.55 -1.66
CA GLY A 14 -6.51 -1.77 -0.64
C GLY A 14 -7.33 -1.64 0.63
N GLU A 15 -8.61 -1.40 0.50
CA GLU A 15 -9.51 -1.30 1.65
C GLU A 15 -9.61 -2.64 2.38
N ALA A 16 -9.73 -3.75 1.64
CA ALA A 16 -9.82 -5.07 2.26
C ALA A 16 -8.58 -5.39 3.08
N LEU A 17 -7.41 -5.08 2.55
CA LEU A 17 -6.16 -5.30 3.26
C LEU A 17 -6.04 -4.40 4.48
N LEU A 18 -6.41 -3.14 4.34
CA LEU A 18 -6.40 -2.18 5.43
C LEU A 18 -7.29 -2.65 6.58
N ARG A 19 -8.52 -3.04 6.28
CA ARG A 19 -9.45 -3.53 7.29
C ARG A 19 -8.96 -4.81 7.96
N GLY A 20 -8.32 -5.68 7.18
CA GLY A 20 -7.75 -6.91 7.72
C GLY A 20 -6.61 -6.63 8.69
N LEU A 21 -5.73 -5.71 8.36
CA LEU A 21 -4.62 -5.34 9.24
C LEU A 21 -5.13 -4.77 10.56
N LEU A 22 -6.17 -3.95 10.49
CA LEU A 22 -6.78 -3.36 11.68
C LEU A 22 -7.49 -4.43 12.52
N LYS A 23 -8.25 -5.30 11.86
CA LYS A 23 -9.00 -6.36 12.53
C LYS A 23 -8.09 -7.33 13.24
N ASN A 24 -6.96 -7.67 12.66
CA ASN A 24 -6.00 -8.60 13.24
C ASN A 24 -5.01 -7.91 14.19
N LYS A 25 -5.20 -6.63 14.44
CA LYS A 25 -4.39 -5.85 15.36
C LYS A 25 -2.91 -5.84 15.01
N TRP A 26 -2.62 -5.97 13.73
CA TRP A 26 -1.26 -5.83 13.24
C TRP A 26 -0.78 -4.39 13.42
N ALA A 27 -1.70 -3.45 13.24
CA ALA A 27 -1.46 -2.03 13.46
C ALA A 27 -2.76 -1.35 13.85
N SER A 28 -2.66 -0.19 14.47
CA SER A 28 -3.81 0.67 14.76
C SER A 28 -3.97 1.70 13.64
N GLU A 29 -5.10 2.40 13.65
CA GLU A 29 -5.42 3.38 12.61
C GLU A 29 -4.36 4.47 12.48
N ASP A 30 -3.77 4.89 13.60
CA ASP A 30 -2.76 5.94 13.59
C ASP A 30 -1.39 5.46 13.10
N GLU A 31 -1.21 4.16 12.90
CA GLU A 31 0.01 3.57 12.40
C GLU A 31 -0.03 3.27 10.89
N LEU A 32 -1.19 3.45 10.27
CA LEU A 32 -1.37 3.16 8.85
C LEU A 32 -1.70 4.42 8.08
N HIS A 33 -1.19 4.51 6.88
CA HIS A 33 -1.46 5.63 5.99
C HIS A 33 -1.96 5.09 4.65
N VAL A 34 -3.02 5.69 4.11
CA VAL A 34 -3.59 5.29 2.83
C VAL A 34 -3.34 6.39 1.81
N VAL A 35 -2.93 6.00 0.62
CA VAL A 35 -2.70 6.92 -0.49
C VAL A 35 -3.74 6.64 -1.56
N GLU A 36 -4.56 7.62 -1.87
CA GLU A 36 -5.63 7.48 -2.85
C GLU A 36 -5.82 8.79 -3.61
N PRO A 37 -5.65 8.80 -4.94
CA PRO A 37 -5.76 10.04 -5.71
C PRO A 37 -7.19 10.53 -5.93
N VAL A 38 -8.19 9.66 -5.83
CA VAL A 38 -9.59 10.02 -6.08
C VAL A 38 -10.23 10.59 -4.82
N SER A 39 -10.65 11.86 -4.86
CA SER A 39 -11.16 12.55 -3.68
C SER A 39 -12.41 11.90 -3.09
N GLU A 40 -13.32 11.42 -3.92
CA GLU A 40 -14.54 10.76 -3.46
C GLU A 40 -14.21 9.48 -2.68
N ARG A 41 -13.19 8.76 -3.12
CA ARG A 41 -12.75 7.54 -2.45
C ARG A 41 -12.07 7.88 -1.13
N ARG A 42 -11.29 8.95 -1.09
CA ARG A 42 -10.70 9.43 0.16
C ARG A 42 -11.78 9.79 1.17
N ASP A 43 -12.82 10.48 0.73
CA ASP A 43 -13.93 10.86 1.60
C ASP A 43 -14.65 9.63 2.18
N TYR A 44 -14.88 8.63 1.31
CA TYR A 44 -15.50 7.38 1.74
C TYR A 44 -14.67 6.68 2.83
N LEU A 45 -13.36 6.57 2.61
CA LEU A 45 -12.47 5.90 3.56
C LEU A 45 -12.40 6.66 4.89
N ALA A 46 -12.33 7.99 4.83
CA ALA A 46 -12.30 8.82 6.03
C ALA A 46 -13.58 8.68 6.84
N ALA A 47 -14.71 8.53 6.16
CA ALA A 47 -16.00 8.41 6.82
C ALA A 47 -16.24 7.02 7.41
N THR A 48 -15.64 5.98 6.82
CA THR A 48 -15.90 4.59 7.22
C THR A 48 -14.81 3.99 8.09
N ILE A 49 -13.60 4.54 8.06
CA ILE A 49 -12.49 4.06 8.90
C ILE A 49 -11.99 5.25 9.72
N PHE A 50 -12.59 5.40 10.88
CA PHE A 50 -12.33 6.56 11.74
C PHE A 50 -10.89 6.59 12.22
N GLY A 51 -10.25 7.75 12.08
CA GLY A 51 -8.88 7.94 12.57
C GLY A 51 -7.77 7.57 11.61
N ILE A 52 -8.12 7.04 10.42
CA ILE A 52 -7.10 6.68 9.43
C ILE A 52 -6.49 7.93 8.79
N SER A 53 -5.19 7.88 8.52
CA SER A 53 -4.50 8.95 7.80
C SER A 53 -4.59 8.69 6.31
N ILE A 54 -4.94 9.71 5.53
CA ILE A 54 -5.14 9.56 4.09
C ILE A 54 -4.53 10.76 3.37
N SER A 55 -3.89 10.49 2.22
CA SER A 55 -3.38 11.57 1.37
C SER A 55 -3.57 11.23 -0.10
N GLU A 56 -3.37 12.22 -0.95
CA GLU A 56 -3.45 12.04 -2.39
C GLU A 56 -2.17 11.41 -2.94
N GLU A 57 -1.01 11.72 -2.35
CA GLU A 57 0.29 11.25 -2.81
C GLU A 57 1.04 10.49 -1.72
N PRO A 58 1.96 9.58 -2.12
CA PRO A 58 2.74 8.80 -1.16
C PRO A 58 3.64 9.66 -0.26
N LEU A 59 3.90 9.16 0.92
CA LEU A 59 4.83 9.77 1.87
C LEU A 59 6.22 9.12 1.74
N PRO A 60 7.29 9.85 2.08
CA PRO A 60 8.64 9.31 2.00
C PRO A 60 8.98 8.39 3.17
N ASP A 61 10.01 7.59 2.98
CA ASP A 61 10.64 6.77 4.02
C ASP A 61 9.74 5.75 4.70
N LEU A 62 8.71 5.28 4.00
CA LEU A 62 7.78 4.29 4.54
C LEU A 62 7.79 3.00 3.75
N ASP A 63 7.64 1.89 4.46
CA ASP A 63 7.32 0.63 3.83
C ASP A 63 5.99 0.81 3.11
N SER A 64 5.89 0.30 1.89
CA SER A 64 4.74 0.57 1.03
C SER A 64 4.16 -0.70 0.45
N LEU A 65 2.84 -0.84 0.57
CA LEU A 65 2.09 -1.92 -0.02
C LEU A 65 1.36 -1.37 -1.24
N VAL A 66 1.73 -1.85 -2.43
CA VAL A 66 1.15 -1.36 -3.69
C VAL A 66 -0.06 -2.20 -4.05
N ALA A 67 -1.24 -1.59 -3.96
CA ALA A 67 -2.53 -2.24 -4.18
C ALA A 67 -3.32 -1.59 -5.31
N VAL A 68 -2.62 -1.00 -6.27
CA VAL A 68 -3.26 -0.41 -7.45
C VAL A 68 -3.41 -1.45 -8.55
N LYS A 69 -4.20 -1.13 -9.57
CA LYS A 69 -4.36 -2.02 -10.73
C LYS A 69 -3.02 -2.19 -11.45
N PRO A 70 -2.80 -3.36 -12.11
CA PRO A 70 -1.50 -3.62 -12.74
C PRO A 70 -1.03 -2.53 -13.71
N ASP A 71 -1.94 -1.91 -14.45
CA ASP A 71 -1.60 -0.85 -15.40
C ASP A 71 -1.14 0.44 -14.73
N LYS A 72 -1.34 0.58 -13.43
CA LYS A 72 -0.91 1.76 -12.67
C LYS A 72 0.37 1.54 -11.86
N VAL A 73 0.85 0.31 -11.79
CA VAL A 73 1.99 -0.04 -10.93
C VAL A 73 3.25 0.74 -11.29
N THR A 74 3.60 0.80 -12.58
CA THR A 74 4.82 1.49 -13.01
C THR A 74 4.83 2.96 -12.60
N GLU A 75 3.72 3.66 -12.79
CA GLU A 75 3.57 5.06 -12.36
C GLU A 75 3.84 5.23 -10.87
N VAL A 76 3.22 4.37 -10.07
CA VAL A 76 3.37 4.40 -8.61
C VAL A 76 4.81 4.12 -8.21
N LEU A 77 5.45 3.13 -8.83
CA LEU A 77 6.82 2.78 -8.51
C LEU A 77 7.80 3.91 -8.86
N GLU A 78 7.55 4.62 -9.94
CA GLU A 78 8.39 5.76 -10.30
C GLU A 78 8.32 6.86 -9.25
N VAL A 79 7.14 7.11 -8.70
CA VAL A 79 6.98 8.07 -7.62
C VAL A 79 7.68 7.57 -6.36
N LEU A 80 7.46 6.30 -5.99
CA LEU A 80 8.10 5.71 -4.81
C LEU A 80 9.61 5.70 -4.90
N SER A 81 10.18 5.51 -6.08
CA SER A 81 11.63 5.46 -6.25
C SER A 81 12.32 6.74 -5.77
N LYS A 82 11.59 7.84 -5.75
CA LYS A 82 12.12 9.14 -5.31
C LYS A 82 11.89 9.39 -3.83
N LEU A 83 11.15 8.52 -3.16
CA LEU A 83 10.73 8.69 -1.78
C LEU A 83 11.45 7.79 -0.79
N ASN A 84 12.47 7.08 -1.26
CA ASN A 84 13.34 6.26 -0.43
C ASN A 84 12.61 5.22 0.44
N PRO A 85 11.76 4.36 -0.15
CA PRO A 85 11.10 3.32 0.63
C PRO A 85 12.10 2.22 1.00
N ALA A 86 11.98 1.64 2.18
CA ALA A 86 12.84 0.54 2.59
C ALA A 86 12.37 -0.78 2.00
N ARG A 87 11.06 -1.01 2.03
CA ARG A 87 10.45 -2.24 1.51
C ARG A 87 9.22 -1.90 0.71
N VAL A 88 9.01 -2.62 -0.38
CA VAL A 88 7.81 -2.48 -1.20
C VAL A 88 7.20 -3.86 -1.43
N LEU A 89 5.94 -4.01 -1.07
CA LEU A 89 5.18 -5.22 -1.31
C LEU A 89 4.13 -4.93 -2.38
N SER A 90 4.17 -5.69 -3.48
CA SER A 90 3.18 -5.55 -4.55
C SER A 90 2.23 -6.73 -4.54
N ILE A 91 0.93 -6.44 -4.60
CA ILE A 91 -0.11 -7.47 -4.71
C ILE A 91 -0.72 -7.50 -6.11
N ALA A 92 -0.22 -6.66 -7.03
CA ALA A 92 -0.74 -6.61 -8.39
C ALA A 92 -0.39 -7.89 -9.15
N ALA A 93 -1.39 -8.58 -9.67
CA ALA A 93 -1.18 -9.79 -10.45
C ALA A 93 -0.45 -9.46 -11.76
N GLY A 94 0.43 -10.37 -12.19
CA GLY A 94 1.13 -10.24 -13.46
C GLY A 94 2.32 -9.29 -13.47
N VAL A 95 2.63 -8.65 -12.34
CA VAL A 95 3.79 -7.77 -12.25
C VAL A 95 4.93 -8.53 -11.58
N LYS A 96 6.04 -8.66 -12.28
CA LYS A 96 7.19 -9.43 -11.81
C LYS A 96 8.06 -8.60 -10.84
N VAL A 97 8.63 -9.29 -9.85
CA VAL A 97 9.56 -8.66 -8.90
C VAL A 97 10.72 -7.98 -9.64
N SER A 98 11.27 -8.63 -10.66
CA SER A 98 12.36 -8.04 -11.43
C SER A 98 11.98 -6.73 -12.11
N SER A 99 10.73 -6.61 -12.57
CA SER A 99 10.25 -5.36 -13.17
C SER A 99 10.15 -4.25 -12.12
N ILE A 100 9.74 -4.60 -10.93
CA ILE A 100 9.63 -3.66 -9.81
C ILE A 100 11.03 -3.21 -9.38
N GLU A 101 11.95 -4.14 -9.24
CA GLU A 101 13.34 -3.85 -8.86
C GLU A 101 14.03 -2.92 -9.83
N LYS A 102 13.73 -3.07 -11.12
CA LYS A 102 14.28 -2.21 -12.15
C LYS A 102 13.94 -0.74 -11.94
N VAL A 103 12.74 -0.48 -11.49
CA VAL A 103 12.28 0.89 -11.24
C VAL A 103 12.80 1.43 -9.91
N LEU A 104 12.77 0.60 -8.86
CA LEU A 104 13.10 1.03 -7.50
C LEU A 104 14.59 1.04 -7.18
N GLY A 105 15.38 0.20 -7.85
CA GLY A 105 16.81 0.09 -7.60
C GLY A 105 17.15 -0.96 -6.56
N GLU A 106 18.44 -1.15 -6.34
CA GLU A 106 18.97 -2.26 -5.54
C GLU A 106 18.77 -2.10 -4.02
N ASN A 107 18.60 -0.88 -3.55
CA ASN A 107 18.52 -0.61 -2.11
C ASN A 107 17.13 -0.83 -1.52
N VAL A 108 16.16 -1.15 -2.34
CA VAL A 108 14.79 -1.37 -1.91
C VAL A 108 14.49 -2.86 -1.92
N LYS A 109 14.01 -3.37 -0.80
CA LYS A 109 13.59 -4.76 -0.71
C LYS A 109 12.20 -4.91 -1.32
N VAL A 110 12.08 -5.75 -2.34
CA VAL A 110 10.83 -5.95 -3.07
C VAL A 110 10.26 -7.32 -2.77
N LEU A 111 8.98 -7.34 -2.43
CA LEU A 111 8.22 -8.56 -2.19
C LEU A 111 7.00 -8.57 -3.07
N ARG A 112 6.55 -9.75 -3.44
CA ARG A 112 5.36 -9.94 -4.25
C ARG A 112 4.48 -10.99 -3.59
N ALA A 113 3.17 -10.72 -3.56
CA ALA A 113 2.21 -11.66 -3.03
C ALA A 113 1.01 -11.78 -3.94
N MET A 114 0.47 -12.99 -4.05
CA MET A 114 -0.79 -13.20 -4.74
C MET A 114 -1.92 -12.70 -3.84
N PRO A 115 -2.90 -11.98 -4.40
CA PRO A 115 -4.02 -11.51 -3.58
C PRO A 115 -4.84 -12.69 -3.06
N ASN A 116 -4.59 -13.02 -1.82
CA ASN A 116 -5.41 -13.95 -1.07
C ASN A 116 -5.63 -13.27 0.27
N THR A 117 -6.69 -12.49 0.36
CA THR A 117 -6.94 -11.62 1.50
C THR A 117 -6.84 -12.33 2.84
N PRO A 118 -7.48 -13.50 3.04
CA PRO A 118 -7.35 -14.18 4.33
C PRO A 118 -5.93 -14.54 4.71
N ALA A 119 -5.12 -14.97 3.76
CA ALA A 119 -3.74 -15.33 4.04
C ALA A 119 -2.87 -14.09 4.30
N LEU A 120 -3.05 -13.05 3.49
CA LEU A 120 -2.26 -11.82 3.60
C LEU A 120 -2.51 -11.06 4.90
N ILE A 121 -3.71 -11.17 5.45
CA ILE A 121 -4.08 -10.44 6.66
C ILE A 121 -4.08 -11.30 7.91
N GLY A 122 -3.33 -12.38 7.90
CA GLY A 122 -3.08 -13.16 9.09
C GLY A 122 -4.13 -14.21 9.42
N LYS A 123 -4.98 -14.55 8.48
CA LYS A 123 -5.99 -15.60 8.65
C LYS A 123 -5.54 -16.94 8.11
N GLY A 124 -4.48 -16.92 7.39
CA GLY A 124 -3.98 -18.09 6.69
C GLY A 124 -3.46 -19.17 7.53
#